data_dc1bfeeb43e0b60d621bfe0b4c6c4edb
#
_entry.id   dc1bfeeb43e0b60d621bfe0b4c6c4edb
#
_cell.length_a   1.000
_cell.length_b   1.000
_cell.length_c   1.000
_cell.angle_alpha   90.00
_cell.angle_beta   90.00
_cell.angle_gamma   90.00
#
_symmetry.space_group_name_H-M   'P 1'
#
loop_
_entity.id
_entity.type
_entity.pdbx_description
1 polymer ?
#
loop_
_entity_poly.entity_id
_entity_poly.type
_entity_poly.pdbx_seq_one_letter_code
_entity_poly.pdbx_strand_id
1 'polypeptide(L)'
;IIGFLLKPFDQAIVDHDDIHAVIETATENHGGRAQSLTAPNQEAQTSLLLDAYHDELLCERLSFIETHGTGTKLGDPIEIDALKSFERRALVNNKQNSIYLGAMKSNIGHLEAAAGFASILKIILAMKHKMIPGNIHGHSLNPLIVLQDSKFAVIAENTHWNAESDAVAGVSAFGFGGANAHVVLSAYQNLTGTYDHDEPLLFVLSAKSKNALRARIHALIKDIEKYEEQDLKNIAYTLVLGREVMPHRLVLVAQHKKELLAQLQHVLQVQEEVTVDMIPLPFKSLVEDFLAHKEVDWRVLFVANDYQRLSLTPYVFDEEPFWFTSLAAQQEGDKSLLKMLDISRINPYEIQIKIRAEHPFLAEHQVFQQRVLPGVVHIELALYLLRLNNTLEFPVVVEHFYWLRPVI
;
A
#
# COMPACT_ATOMS: atom_id res chain seq x y z
N ILE A 1 -1.13 -0.81 -6.57
CA ILE A 1 -2.20 -1.21 -5.63
C ILE A 1 -1.96 -0.44 -4.33
N ILE A 2 -3.00 0.13 -3.74
CA ILE A 2 -2.98 0.82 -2.45
C ILE A 2 -4.03 0.15 -1.57
N GLY A 3 -3.69 -0.10 -0.31
CA GLY A 3 -4.60 -0.64 0.69
C GLY A 3 -4.52 0.17 1.98
N PHE A 4 -5.68 0.40 2.60
CA PHE A 4 -5.78 0.99 3.94
C PHE A 4 -6.45 0.00 4.88
N LEU A 5 -5.89 -0.14 6.07
CA LEU A 5 -6.55 -0.82 7.17
C LEU A 5 -7.31 0.21 8.00
N LEU A 6 -8.63 0.07 8.06
CA LEU A 6 -9.51 0.94 8.84
C LEU A 6 -9.96 0.23 10.11
N LYS A 7 -10.02 0.99 11.20
CA LYS A 7 -10.45 0.50 12.51
C LYS A 7 -11.20 1.61 13.24
N PRO A 8 -12.24 1.31 14.05
CA PRO A 8 -12.86 2.29 14.91
C PRO A 8 -11.81 2.97 15.80
N PHE A 9 -11.86 4.30 15.91
CA PHE A 9 -10.84 5.10 16.57
C PHE A 9 -10.62 4.68 18.03
N ASP A 10 -11.70 4.56 18.81
CA ASP A 10 -11.62 4.13 20.21
C ASP A 10 -10.97 2.76 20.36
N GLN A 11 -11.27 1.83 19.44
CA GLN A 11 -10.67 0.50 19.45
C GLN A 11 -9.19 0.54 19.07
N ALA A 12 -8.80 1.40 18.13
CA ALA A 12 -7.39 1.57 17.76
C ALA A 12 -6.55 2.11 18.92
N ILE A 13 -7.13 3.01 19.73
CA ILE A 13 -6.50 3.50 20.97
C ILE A 13 -6.34 2.37 21.99
N VAL A 14 -7.42 1.61 22.24
CA VAL A 14 -7.41 0.49 23.21
C VAL A 14 -6.39 -0.59 22.80
N ASP A 15 -6.25 -0.84 21.51
CA ASP A 15 -5.33 -1.85 20.97
C ASP A 15 -3.91 -1.32 20.75
N HIS A 16 -3.63 -0.09 21.16
CA HIS A 16 -2.31 0.57 21.02
C HIS A 16 -1.78 0.56 19.58
N ASP A 17 -2.67 0.76 18.60
CA ASP A 17 -2.29 0.77 17.19
C ASP A 17 -1.54 2.06 16.81
N ASP A 18 -0.65 1.97 15.82
CA ASP A 18 -0.02 3.15 15.20
C ASP A 18 -1.02 3.82 14.26
N ILE A 19 -1.63 4.91 14.74
CA ILE A 19 -2.67 5.63 14.00
C ILE A 19 -1.99 6.67 13.11
N HIS A 20 -2.13 6.52 11.80
CA HIS A 20 -1.51 7.41 10.82
C HIS A 20 -2.31 8.69 10.57
N ALA A 21 -3.63 8.61 10.63
CA ALA A 21 -4.57 9.72 10.56
C ALA A 21 -5.96 9.25 11.01
N VAL A 22 -6.82 10.16 11.38
CA VAL A 22 -8.22 9.89 11.70
C VAL A 22 -9.09 10.34 10.53
N ILE A 23 -10.02 9.49 10.07
CA ILE A 23 -11.06 9.89 9.15
C ILE A 23 -12.18 10.51 9.96
N GLU A 24 -12.34 11.82 9.86
CA GLU A 24 -13.37 12.58 10.59
C GLU A 24 -14.73 12.45 9.91
N THR A 25 -14.75 12.64 8.60
CA THR A 25 -15.96 12.48 7.78
C THR A 25 -15.62 11.88 6.42
N ALA A 26 -16.60 11.19 5.84
CA ALA A 26 -16.59 10.75 4.46
C ALA A 26 -17.98 10.95 3.88
N THR A 27 -18.08 11.77 2.84
CA THR A 27 -19.35 12.10 2.20
C THR A 27 -19.33 11.75 0.72
N GLU A 28 -20.50 11.44 0.20
CA GLU A 28 -20.71 11.18 -1.22
C GLU A 28 -21.99 11.84 -1.70
N ASN A 29 -22.02 12.27 -2.95
CA ASN A 29 -23.21 12.69 -3.62
C ASN A 29 -23.12 12.42 -5.13
N HIS A 30 -24.14 12.80 -5.87
CA HIS A 30 -24.15 12.71 -7.30
C HIS A 30 -24.30 14.10 -7.93
N GLY A 31 -23.57 14.36 -9.02
CA GLY A 31 -23.59 15.63 -9.75
C GLY A 31 -24.96 16.04 -10.30
N GLY A 32 -25.91 15.10 -10.35
CA GLY A 32 -27.28 15.37 -10.80
C GLY A 32 -27.33 15.85 -12.24
N ARG A 33 -28.19 16.82 -12.53
CA ARG A 33 -28.33 17.41 -13.86
C ARG A 33 -27.18 18.38 -14.15
N ALA A 34 -26.27 18.01 -15.02
CA ALA A 34 -25.18 18.84 -15.52
C ALA A 34 -25.41 19.21 -17.00
N GLN A 35 -24.55 20.08 -17.57
CA GLN A 35 -24.65 20.50 -18.97
C GLN A 35 -24.39 19.34 -19.94
N SER A 36 -23.60 18.35 -19.54
CA SER A 36 -23.38 17.09 -20.26
C SER A 36 -23.07 15.97 -19.24
N LEU A 37 -23.10 14.71 -19.70
CA LEU A 37 -22.78 13.55 -18.85
C LEU A 37 -21.42 13.65 -18.13
N THR A 38 -20.50 14.35 -18.73
CA THR A 38 -19.11 14.46 -18.25
C THR A 38 -18.76 15.82 -17.65
N ALA A 39 -19.71 16.77 -17.65
CA ALA A 39 -19.48 18.10 -17.09
C ALA A 39 -19.59 18.07 -15.55
N PRO A 40 -18.60 18.61 -14.82
CA PRO A 40 -18.73 18.76 -13.39
C PRO A 40 -19.90 19.69 -13.02
N ASN A 41 -20.48 19.46 -11.85
CA ASN A 41 -21.53 20.31 -11.30
C ASN A 41 -21.00 21.03 -10.05
N GLN A 42 -20.78 22.34 -10.17
CA GLN A 42 -20.24 23.19 -9.11
C GLN A 42 -21.07 23.13 -7.82
N GLU A 43 -22.42 23.21 -7.93
CA GLU A 43 -23.28 23.23 -6.74
C GLU A 43 -23.28 21.86 -6.03
N ALA A 44 -23.24 20.76 -6.78
CA ALA A 44 -23.12 19.43 -6.20
C ALA A 44 -21.78 19.27 -5.45
N GLN A 45 -20.67 19.77 -6.01
CA GLN A 45 -19.37 19.76 -5.33
C GLN A 45 -19.40 20.67 -4.09
N THR A 46 -20.03 21.85 -4.17
CA THR A 46 -20.18 22.75 -3.01
C THR A 46 -21.00 22.09 -1.90
N SER A 47 -22.13 21.46 -2.24
CA SER A 47 -22.97 20.74 -1.28
C SER A 47 -22.21 19.60 -0.61
N LEU A 48 -21.45 18.82 -1.37
CA LEU A 48 -20.61 17.75 -0.85
C LEU A 48 -19.62 18.25 0.21
N LEU A 49 -18.97 19.38 -0.05
CA LEU A 49 -18.03 20.00 0.90
C LEU A 49 -18.77 20.51 2.15
N LEU A 50 -19.92 21.16 2.00
CA LEU A 50 -20.73 21.61 3.14
C LEU A 50 -21.17 20.43 4.02
N ASP A 51 -21.55 19.32 3.40
CA ASP A 51 -21.92 18.09 4.13
C ASP A 51 -20.72 17.47 4.84
N ALA A 52 -19.52 17.51 4.22
CA ALA A 52 -18.28 16.98 4.81
C ALA A 52 -17.79 17.80 6.02
N TYR A 53 -17.95 19.11 5.96
CA TYR A 53 -17.50 20.05 7.00
C TYR A 53 -18.66 20.63 7.81
N HIS A 54 -19.59 19.78 8.24
CA HIS A 54 -20.73 20.18 9.08
C HIS A 54 -20.29 20.55 10.52
N ASP A 55 -19.13 20.12 10.97
CA ASP A 55 -18.54 20.52 12.25
C ASP A 55 -17.65 21.76 12.05
N GLU A 56 -17.97 22.82 12.82
CA GLU A 56 -17.23 24.08 12.80
C GLU A 56 -15.74 23.90 13.17
N LEU A 57 -15.41 22.95 14.05
CA LEU A 57 -14.04 22.68 14.43
C LEU A 57 -13.19 22.15 13.27
N LEU A 58 -13.80 21.38 12.38
CA LEU A 58 -13.12 20.92 11.16
C LEU A 58 -12.88 22.10 10.20
N CYS A 59 -13.89 22.98 10.07
CA CYS A 59 -13.75 24.19 9.27
C CYS A 59 -12.64 25.12 9.79
N GLU A 60 -12.55 25.32 11.11
CA GLU A 60 -11.55 26.19 11.73
C GLU A 60 -10.11 25.72 11.50
N ARG A 61 -9.88 24.41 11.46
CA ARG A 61 -8.56 23.76 11.38
C ARG A 61 -8.16 23.34 9.97
N LEU A 62 -9.07 23.43 9.00
CA LEU A 62 -8.79 23.05 7.61
C LEU A 62 -7.63 23.88 7.05
N SER A 63 -6.57 23.23 6.63
CA SER A 63 -5.33 23.84 6.17
C SER A 63 -4.81 23.32 4.82
N PHE A 64 -5.32 22.16 4.37
CA PHE A 64 -4.92 21.56 3.09
C PHE A 64 -6.09 20.82 2.43
N ILE A 65 -6.24 20.95 1.12
CA ILE A 65 -7.17 20.15 0.30
C ILE A 65 -6.38 19.56 -0.88
N GLU A 66 -6.39 18.26 -0.96
CA GLU A 66 -5.98 17.55 -2.17
C GLU A 66 -7.15 17.52 -3.13
N THR A 67 -7.07 18.29 -4.20
CA THR A 67 -8.13 18.45 -5.19
C THR A 67 -8.29 17.23 -6.08
N HIS A 68 -9.42 17.10 -6.73
CA HIS A 68 -9.56 16.14 -7.82
C HIS A 68 -8.60 16.46 -8.97
N GLY A 69 -8.45 17.73 -9.35
CA GLY A 69 -7.33 18.30 -10.10
C GLY A 69 -6.92 17.50 -11.35
N THR A 70 -7.82 17.31 -12.31
CA THR A 70 -7.55 16.53 -13.53
C THR A 70 -6.80 17.28 -14.62
N GLY A 71 -6.52 18.58 -14.44
CA GLY A 71 -5.82 19.41 -15.44
C GLY A 71 -6.66 19.75 -16.66
N THR A 72 -7.99 19.59 -16.61
CA THR A 72 -8.86 19.91 -17.74
C THR A 72 -9.21 21.40 -17.78
N LYS A 73 -9.44 21.95 -18.98
CA LYS A 73 -9.70 23.38 -19.17
C LYS A 73 -10.88 23.90 -18.34
N LEU A 74 -11.91 23.10 -18.13
CA LEU A 74 -13.15 23.47 -17.43
C LEU A 74 -13.25 22.81 -16.05
N GLY A 75 -12.69 21.61 -15.86
CA GLY A 75 -12.85 20.86 -14.61
C GLY A 75 -12.22 21.56 -13.42
N ASP A 76 -10.96 21.97 -13.54
CA ASP A 76 -10.25 22.61 -12.46
C ASP A 76 -10.85 23.97 -12.07
N PRO A 77 -11.24 24.87 -13.02
CA PRO A 77 -11.94 26.10 -12.67
C PRO A 77 -13.28 25.85 -11.94
N ILE A 78 -14.07 24.89 -12.36
CA ILE A 78 -15.35 24.54 -11.72
C ILE A 78 -15.13 24.05 -10.28
N GLU A 79 -14.11 23.20 -10.07
CA GLU A 79 -13.73 22.74 -8.74
C GLU A 79 -13.28 23.92 -7.84
N ILE A 80 -12.47 24.82 -8.35
CA ILE A 80 -12.06 26.03 -7.61
C ILE A 80 -13.26 26.93 -7.29
N ASP A 81 -14.20 27.11 -8.20
CA ASP A 81 -15.41 27.88 -7.94
C ASP A 81 -16.32 27.21 -6.88
N ALA A 82 -16.36 25.88 -6.85
CA ALA A 82 -17.04 25.13 -5.79
C ALA A 82 -16.35 25.35 -4.42
N LEU A 83 -15.02 25.27 -4.37
CA LEU A 83 -14.24 25.57 -3.16
C LEU A 83 -14.45 26.99 -2.67
N LYS A 84 -14.44 27.99 -3.54
CA LYS A 84 -14.73 29.38 -3.17
C LYS A 84 -16.17 29.59 -2.68
N SER A 85 -17.12 28.83 -3.23
CA SER A 85 -18.50 28.84 -2.74
C SER A 85 -18.62 28.22 -1.35
N PHE A 86 -17.91 27.13 -1.11
CA PHE A 86 -17.76 26.50 0.20
C PHE A 86 -17.10 27.46 1.21
N GLU A 87 -15.98 28.11 0.82
CA GLU A 87 -15.31 29.12 1.67
C GLU A 87 -16.27 30.19 2.19
N ARG A 88 -17.02 30.80 1.30
CA ARG A 88 -17.97 31.86 1.67
C ARG A 88 -19.08 31.40 2.61
N ARG A 89 -19.46 30.10 2.54
CA ARG A 89 -20.58 29.55 3.32
C ARG A 89 -20.13 28.95 4.67
N ALA A 90 -18.94 28.37 4.76
CA ALA A 90 -18.51 27.57 5.90
C ALA A 90 -17.18 28.00 6.55
N LEU A 91 -16.27 28.65 5.81
CA LEU A 91 -14.93 28.94 6.33
C LEU A 91 -14.76 30.35 6.93
N VAL A 92 -15.85 31.00 7.33
CA VAL A 92 -15.80 32.34 7.90
C VAL A 92 -14.90 32.42 9.14
N ASN A 93 -14.95 31.40 9.99
CA ASN A 93 -14.16 31.28 11.23
C ASN A 93 -12.85 30.51 11.07
N ASN A 94 -12.47 30.13 9.84
CA ASN A 94 -11.21 29.41 9.62
C ASN A 94 -10.00 30.23 10.08
N LYS A 95 -9.16 29.62 10.93
CA LYS A 95 -8.04 30.27 11.60
C LYS A 95 -6.77 30.33 10.74
N GLN A 96 -6.75 29.62 9.63
CA GLN A 96 -5.58 29.60 8.75
C GLN A 96 -5.50 30.84 7.88
N ASN A 97 -4.29 31.35 7.68
CA ASN A 97 -4.05 32.44 6.74
C ASN A 97 -4.25 32.00 5.29
N SER A 98 -3.88 30.74 5.00
CA SER A 98 -4.06 30.12 3.70
C SER A 98 -4.43 28.67 3.85
N ILE A 99 -5.30 28.17 2.98
CA ILE A 99 -5.62 26.76 2.80
C ILE A 99 -4.93 26.31 1.51
N TYR A 100 -3.99 25.41 1.63
CA TYR A 100 -3.20 24.97 0.47
C TYR A 100 -3.98 23.97 -0.39
N LEU A 101 -3.77 24.04 -1.70
CA LEU A 101 -4.36 23.13 -2.68
C LEU A 101 -3.29 22.26 -3.31
N GLY A 102 -3.50 20.95 -3.26
CA GLY A 102 -2.67 19.93 -3.88
C GLY A 102 -3.32 19.33 -5.12
N ALA A 103 -2.48 18.81 -6.04
CA ALA A 103 -2.92 18.10 -7.24
C ALA A 103 -1.94 16.95 -7.56
N MET A 104 -2.09 15.82 -6.89
CA MET A 104 -1.21 14.66 -7.02
C MET A 104 -1.16 14.09 -8.45
N LYS A 105 -2.25 14.25 -9.20
CA LYS A 105 -2.32 13.76 -10.58
C LYS A 105 -1.27 14.42 -11.48
N SER A 106 -0.77 15.61 -11.13
CA SER A 106 0.35 16.23 -11.83
C SER A 106 1.66 15.43 -11.72
N ASN A 107 1.83 14.66 -10.64
CA ASN A 107 3.05 13.88 -10.36
C ASN A 107 3.01 12.47 -10.94
N ILE A 108 1.87 11.77 -10.81
CA ILE A 108 1.77 10.33 -11.12
C ILE A 108 0.65 10.00 -12.12
N GLY A 109 0.02 11.00 -12.71
CA GLY A 109 -1.12 10.81 -13.61
C GLY A 109 -2.42 10.45 -12.89
N HIS A 110 -3.46 10.19 -13.67
CA HIS A 110 -4.76 9.81 -13.16
C HIS A 110 -4.84 8.29 -12.96
N LEU A 111 -4.84 7.84 -11.71
CA LEU A 111 -4.90 6.42 -11.36
C LEU A 111 -6.32 5.84 -11.37
N GLU A 112 -7.30 6.56 -11.95
CA GLU A 112 -8.69 6.15 -12.06
C GLU A 112 -9.28 5.71 -10.72
N ALA A 113 -9.68 4.45 -10.59
CA ALA A 113 -10.27 3.92 -9.35
C ALA A 113 -9.34 4.01 -8.12
N ALA A 114 -8.02 4.09 -8.31
CA ALA A 114 -7.05 4.23 -7.22
C ALA A 114 -6.70 5.70 -6.90
N ALA A 115 -7.19 6.68 -7.67
CA ALA A 115 -6.78 8.08 -7.54
C ALA A 115 -7.11 8.67 -6.16
N GLY A 116 -8.32 8.44 -5.63
CA GLY A 116 -8.71 8.89 -4.29
C GLY A 116 -7.85 8.29 -3.19
N PHE A 117 -7.53 6.99 -3.28
CA PHE A 117 -6.63 6.32 -2.33
C PHE A 117 -5.22 6.90 -2.37
N ALA A 118 -4.69 7.21 -3.55
CA ALA A 118 -3.39 7.84 -3.68
C ALA A 118 -3.37 9.25 -3.06
N SER A 119 -4.45 10.01 -3.22
CA SER A 119 -4.62 11.33 -2.60
C SER A 119 -4.68 11.24 -1.07
N ILE A 120 -5.40 10.27 -0.50
CA ILE A 120 -5.41 10.01 0.95
C ILE A 120 -4.00 9.66 1.43
N LEU A 121 -3.29 8.77 0.73
CA LEU A 121 -1.92 8.40 1.09
C LEU A 121 -0.98 9.63 1.08
N LYS A 122 -1.11 10.51 0.10
CA LYS A 122 -0.34 11.78 0.05
C LYS A 122 -0.59 12.64 1.28
N ILE A 123 -1.85 12.81 1.71
CA ILE A 123 -2.19 13.56 2.92
C ILE A 123 -1.53 12.94 4.15
N ILE A 124 -1.66 11.63 4.35
CA ILE A 124 -1.07 10.90 5.47
C ILE A 124 0.45 11.12 5.51
N LEU A 125 1.12 10.99 4.36
CA LEU A 125 2.56 11.21 4.26
C LEU A 125 2.93 12.68 4.51
N ALA A 126 2.15 13.63 4.00
CA ALA A 126 2.36 15.05 4.24
C ALA A 126 2.23 15.40 5.74
N MET A 127 1.24 14.84 6.45
CA MET A 127 1.11 14.94 7.91
C MET A 127 2.32 14.35 8.62
N LYS A 128 2.71 13.14 8.27
CA LYS A 128 3.85 12.44 8.87
C LYS A 128 5.17 13.20 8.70
N HIS A 129 5.41 13.76 7.52
CA HIS A 129 6.63 14.50 7.21
C HIS A 129 6.54 15.99 7.53
N LYS A 130 5.38 16.46 8.03
CA LYS A 130 5.11 17.89 8.29
C LYS A 130 5.46 18.78 7.09
N MET A 131 5.11 18.31 5.89
CA MET A 131 5.48 18.94 4.63
C MET A 131 4.37 18.80 3.60
N ILE A 132 3.89 19.88 3.02
CA ILE A 132 3.01 19.89 1.86
C ILE A 132 3.89 19.94 0.62
N PRO A 133 3.85 18.91 -0.24
CA PRO A 133 4.61 18.91 -1.50
C PRO A 133 4.08 19.99 -2.45
N GLY A 134 4.99 20.71 -3.11
CA GLY A 134 4.64 21.66 -4.15
C GLY A 134 4.01 20.99 -5.37
N ASN A 135 3.16 21.72 -6.07
CA ASN A 135 2.57 21.26 -7.32
C ASN A 135 3.56 21.50 -8.46
N ILE A 136 3.85 20.49 -9.28
CA ILE A 136 4.82 20.59 -10.40
C ILE A 136 4.48 21.75 -11.35
N HIS A 137 3.19 21.99 -11.59
CA HIS A 137 2.71 23.06 -12.46
C HIS A 137 2.19 24.29 -11.69
N GLY A 138 2.56 24.43 -10.40
CA GLY A 138 2.07 25.51 -9.53
C GLY A 138 2.44 26.92 -9.97
N HIS A 139 3.50 27.06 -10.78
CA HIS A 139 3.91 28.36 -11.33
C HIS A 139 3.05 28.84 -12.53
N SER A 140 2.25 27.97 -13.14
CA SER A 140 1.46 28.30 -14.33
C SER A 140 0.07 27.67 -14.23
N LEU A 141 -0.81 28.38 -13.56
CA LEU A 141 -2.19 27.94 -13.39
C LEU A 141 -3.01 28.18 -14.67
N ASN A 142 -4.08 27.42 -14.81
CA ASN A 142 -5.11 27.69 -15.83
C ASN A 142 -5.61 29.14 -15.68
N PRO A 143 -5.62 29.95 -16.77
CA PRO A 143 -6.04 31.35 -16.70
C PRO A 143 -7.46 31.60 -16.18
N LEU A 144 -8.32 30.58 -16.19
CA LEU A 144 -9.68 30.62 -15.65
C LEU A 144 -9.73 30.41 -14.12
N ILE A 145 -8.61 30.02 -13.51
CA ILE A 145 -8.51 29.87 -12.06
C ILE A 145 -8.20 31.22 -11.44
N VAL A 146 -9.11 31.77 -10.67
CA VAL A 146 -8.96 33.05 -9.97
C VAL A 146 -9.00 32.80 -8.47
N LEU A 147 -7.85 32.91 -7.81
CA LEU A 147 -7.71 32.72 -6.35
C LEU A 147 -7.62 34.04 -5.56
N GLN A 148 -7.70 35.18 -6.26
CA GLN A 148 -7.73 36.48 -5.59
C GLN A 148 -8.95 36.57 -4.62
N ASP A 149 -8.75 37.19 -3.49
CA ASP A 149 -9.74 37.35 -2.42
C ASP A 149 -10.28 36.01 -1.87
N SER A 150 -9.46 34.96 -1.91
CA SER A 150 -9.75 33.66 -1.34
C SER A 150 -8.62 33.21 -0.43
N LYS A 151 -8.94 32.38 0.58
CA LYS A 151 -7.93 31.74 1.44
C LYS A 151 -7.19 30.60 0.74
N PHE A 152 -7.67 30.13 -0.40
CA PHE A 152 -7.02 29.06 -1.14
C PHE A 152 -5.76 29.49 -1.85
N ALA A 153 -4.68 28.69 -1.74
CA ALA A 153 -3.40 28.95 -2.38
C ALA A 153 -2.84 27.68 -3.01
N VAL A 154 -2.41 27.78 -4.27
CA VAL A 154 -1.64 26.72 -4.93
C VAL A 154 -0.17 27.02 -4.73
N ILE A 155 0.59 26.08 -4.16
CA ILE A 155 2.03 26.23 -3.93
C ILE A 155 2.83 25.44 -4.97
N ALA A 156 3.93 26.04 -5.45
CA ALA A 156 4.84 25.43 -6.40
C ALA A 156 6.01 24.74 -5.71
N GLU A 157 6.37 25.18 -4.51
CA GLU A 157 7.50 24.67 -3.75
C GLU A 157 7.02 23.90 -2.52
N ASN A 158 7.84 22.94 -2.04
CA ASN A 158 7.57 22.25 -0.79
C ASN A 158 7.46 23.24 0.37
N THR A 159 6.38 23.18 1.11
CA THR A 159 6.07 24.12 2.19
C THR A 159 5.93 23.35 3.50
N HIS A 160 6.59 23.86 4.56
CA HIS A 160 6.43 23.28 5.89
C HIS A 160 4.96 23.35 6.31
N TRP A 161 4.41 22.22 6.73
CA TRP A 161 3.07 22.11 7.24
C TRP A 161 3.10 21.95 8.75
N ASN A 162 2.57 22.91 9.47
CA ASN A 162 2.44 22.77 10.91
C ASN A 162 1.30 21.79 11.24
N ALA A 163 1.50 20.52 10.83
CA ALA A 163 0.57 19.42 11.09
C ALA A 163 0.82 18.90 12.51
N GLU A 164 0.49 19.72 13.50
CA GLU A 164 0.36 19.25 14.89
C GLU A 164 -0.94 18.44 15.02
N SER A 165 -1.24 17.95 16.21
CA SER A 165 -2.37 17.03 16.48
C SER A 165 -3.76 17.53 16.04
N ASP A 166 -3.86 18.73 15.50
CA ASP A 166 -5.11 19.39 15.14
C ASP A 166 -5.24 19.78 13.66
N ALA A 167 -4.22 19.50 12.82
CA ALA A 167 -4.31 19.82 11.39
C ALA A 167 -5.35 18.97 10.69
N VAL A 168 -6.21 19.64 9.90
CA VAL A 168 -7.26 19.02 9.11
C VAL A 168 -6.98 19.19 7.63
N ALA A 169 -7.19 18.12 6.87
CA ALA A 169 -7.08 18.11 5.42
C ALA A 169 -8.25 17.39 4.76
N GLY A 170 -8.58 17.81 3.53
CA GLY A 170 -9.61 17.20 2.70
C GLY A 170 -9.07 16.53 1.45
N VAL A 171 -9.75 15.53 0.96
CA VAL A 171 -9.49 14.85 -0.32
C VAL A 171 -10.76 14.83 -1.15
N SER A 172 -10.71 15.40 -2.35
CA SER A 172 -11.80 15.36 -3.31
C SER A 172 -11.55 14.33 -4.41
N ALA A 173 -12.57 13.54 -4.72
CA ALA A 173 -12.56 12.59 -5.84
C ALA A 173 -13.89 12.65 -6.58
N PHE A 174 -13.87 13.04 -7.87
CA PHE A 174 -15.05 13.22 -8.69
C PHE A 174 -15.02 12.23 -9.87
N GLY A 175 -15.99 11.33 -9.91
CA GLY A 175 -16.09 10.32 -10.94
C GLY A 175 -16.71 10.87 -12.24
N PHE A 176 -16.27 10.33 -13.37
CA PHE A 176 -16.71 10.72 -14.71
C PHE A 176 -18.23 10.58 -14.92
N GLY A 177 -18.89 9.65 -14.20
CA GLY A 177 -20.34 9.44 -14.23
C GLY A 177 -21.13 10.34 -13.26
N GLY A 178 -20.47 11.30 -12.59
CA GLY A 178 -21.12 12.23 -11.64
C GLY A 178 -21.10 11.79 -10.18
N ALA A 179 -20.53 10.66 -9.83
CA ALA A 179 -20.32 10.27 -8.45
C ALA A 179 -19.20 11.13 -7.85
N ASN A 180 -19.48 11.87 -6.79
CA ASN A 180 -18.52 12.71 -6.08
C ASN A 180 -18.32 12.18 -4.67
N ALA A 181 -17.08 12.20 -4.19
CA ALA A 181 -16.73 11.84 -2.82
C ALA A 181 -15.75 12.86 -2.23
N HIS A 182 -15.89 13.12 -0.94
CA HIS A 182 -14.93 13.91 -0.17
C HIS A 182 -14.67 13.25 1.18
N VAL A 183 -13.38 13.17 1.55
CA VAL A 183 -12.93 12.59 2.82
C VAL A 183 -12.17 13.64 3.58
N VAL A 184 -12.50 13.83 4.86
CA VAL A 184 -11.80 14.74 5.77
C VAL A 184 -10.94 13.91 6.72
N LEU A 185 -9.68 14.27 6.82
CA LEU A 185 -8.69 13.63 7.65
C LEU A 185 -8.14 14.62 8.67
N SER A 186 -7.92 14.16 9.90
CA SER A 186 -7.15 14.91 10.89
C SER A 186 -5.85 14.20 11.23
N ALA A 187 -4.82 14.99 11.56
CA ALA A 187 -3.58 14.48 12.10
C ALA A 187 -3.83 13.87 13.48
N TYR A 188 -3.13 12.81 13.78
CA TYR A 188 -3.12 12.18 15.10
C TYR A 188 -1.69 12.08 15.61
N GLN A 189 -1.49 12.45 16.87
CA GLN A 189 -0.21 12.29 17.54
C GLN A 189 -0.27 11.06 18.45
N ASN A 190 0.43 10.01 18.04
CA ASN A 190 0.56 8.82 18.85
C ASN A 190 1.27 9.14 20.17
N LEU A 191 0.79 8.55 21.25
CA LEU A 191 1.40 8.71 22.57
C LEU A 191 2.74 7.95 22.59
N THR A 192 3.83 8.65 22.88
CA THR A 192 5.13 8.00 23.15
C THR A 192 5.19 7.62 24.60
N GLY A 193 5.20 6.32 24.91
CA GLY A 193 5.45 5.82 26.26
C GLY A 193 6.88 6.17 26.72
N THR A 194 7.08 6.42 28.00
CA THR A 194 8.41 6.52 28.61
C THR A 194 8.87 5.11 29.00
N TYR A 195 10.00 4.67 28.47
CA TYR A 195 10.61 3.40 28.83
C TYR A 195 11.68 3.61 29.93
N ASP A 196 11.58 2.83 31.02
CA ASP A 196 12.65 2.72 31.99
C ASP A 196 13.67 1.68 31.50
N HIS A 197 14.93 2.11 31.34
CA HIS A 197 15.98 1.35 30.62
C HIS A 197 16.58 0.20 31.45
N ASP A 198 16.03 -0.15 32.62
CA ASP A 198 16.65 -1.09 33.53
C ASP A 198 16.30 -2.56 33.31
N GLU A 199 15.34 -2.88 32.42
CA GLU A 199 14.92 -4.27 32.15
C GLU A 199 15.27 -4.74 30.75
N PRO A 200 15.74 -6.00 30.60
CA PRO A 200 15.96 -6.58 29.26
C PRO A 200 14.63 -6.79 28.51
N LEU A 201 14.64 -6.55 27.23
CA LEU A 201 13.51 -6.72 26.33
C LEU A 201 13.70 -7.91 25.38
N LEU A 202 12.61 -8.60 25.07
CA LEU A 202 12.58 -9.72 24.13
C LEU A 202 12.20 -9.25 22.75
N PHE A 203 12.99 -9.58 21.74
CA PHE A 203 12.77 -9.29 20.33
C PHE A 203 12.59 -10.59 19.55
N VAL A 204 11.46 -10.74 18.89
CA VAL A 204 11.10 -11.94 18.16
C VAL A 204 10.95 -11.62 16.67
N LEU A 205 11.67 -12.35 15.83
CA LEU A 205 11.52 -12.30 14.39
C LEU A 205 11.17 -13.68 13.84
N SER A 206 10.37 -13.72 12.80
CA SER A 206 10.14 -14.96 12.08
C SER A 206 9.90 -14.69 10.60
N ALA A 207 10.16 -15.68 9.75
CA ALA A 207 9.94 -15.56 8.31
C ALA A 207 9.62 -16.92 7.68
N LYS A 208 9.11 -16.88 6.46
CA LYS A 208 8.73 -18.07 5.69
C LYS A 208 9.94 -18.82 5.14
N SER A 209 11.07 -18.10 4.92
CA SER A 209 12.34 -18.66 4.48
C SER A 209 13.51 -18.05 5.24
N LYS A 210 14.70 -18.70 5.18
CA LYS A 210 15.94 -18.15 5.76
C LYS A 210 16.34 -16.83 5.08
N ASN A 211 16.14 -16.72 3.76
CA ASN A 211 16.44 -15.49 3.02
C ASN A 211 15.55 -14.34 3.46
N ALA A 212 14.23 -14.57 3.57
CA ALA A 212 13.29 -13.58 4.08
C ALA A 212 13.61 -13.17 5.53
N LEU A 213 14.05 -14.12 6.40
CA LEU A 213 14.48 -13.79 7.75
C LEU A 213 15.69 -12.86 7.76
N ARG A 214 16.71 -13.13 6.93
CA ARG A 214 17.88 -12.26 6.76
C ARG A 214 17.49 -10.87 6.25
N ALA A 215 16.57 -10.80 5.27
CA ALA A 215 16.07 -9.53 4.75
C ALA A 215 15.30 -8.74 5.82
N ARG A 216 14.51 -9.41 6.68
CA ARG A 216 13.84 -8.79 7.83
C ARG A 216 14.83 -8.27 8.87
N ILE A 217 15.93 -8.98 9.13
CA ILE A 217 16.99 -8.50 10.03
C ILE A 217 17.60 -7.21 9.48
N HIS A 218 17.93 -7.16 8.18
CA HIS A 218 18.43 -5.95 7.53
C HIS A 218 17.43 -4.78 7.60
N ALA A 219 16.15 -5.06 7.39
CA ALA A 219 15.11 -4.06 7.50
C ALA A 219 14.97 -3.54 8.95
N LEU A 220 14.99 -4.43 9.93
CA LEU A 220 14.91 -4.05 11.34
C LEU A 220 16.11 -3.20 11.79
N ILE A 221 17.33 -3.49 11.34
CA ILE A 221 18.50 -2.65 11.62
C ILE A 221 18.23 -1.21 11.15
N LYS A 222 17.76 -1.04 9.91
CA LYS A 222 17.41 0.28 9.36
C LYS A 222 16.26 0.96 10.10
N ASP A 223 15.30 0.21 10.59
CA ASP A 223 14.21 0.77 11.38
C ASP A 223 14.70 1.23 12.75
N ILE A 224 15.49 0.39 13.46
CA ILE A 224 16.06 0.74 14.75
C ILE A 224 16.91 2.04 14.68
N GLU A 225 17.64 2.26 13.57
CA GLU A 225 18.42 3.48 13.37
C GLU A 225 17.56 4.75 13.36
N LYS A 226 16.29 4.67 12.94
CA LYS A 226 15.35 5.80 12.86
C LYS A 226 14.70 6.15 14.18
N TYR A 227 14.65 5.21 15.14
CA TYR A 227 13.97 5.34 16.41
C TYR A 227 14.96 5.66 17.54
N GLU A 228 14.46 6.31 18.59
CA GLU A 228 15.26 6.64 19.77
C GLU A 228 15.37 5.45 20.73
N GLU A 229 16.24 5.55 21.75
CA GLU A 229 16.41 4.51 22.78
C GLU A 229 15.08 4.19 23.50
N GLN A 230 14.30 5.20 23.81
CA GLN A 230 13.00 5.10 24.47
C GLN A 230 11.95 4.32 23.69
N ASP A 231 12.13 4.17 22.37
CA ASP A 231 11.20 3.42 21.51
C ASP A 231 11.47 1.90 21.52
N LEU A 232 12.52 1.45 22.19
CA LEU A 232 12.96 0.06 22.15
C LEU A 232 11.88 -0.91 22.63
N LYS A 233 11.12 -0.54 23.68
CA LYS A 233 9.98 -1.30 24.17
C LYS A 233 8.85 -1.40 23.16
N ASN A 234 8.56 -0.31 22.44
CA ASN A 234 7.57 -0.25 21.39
C ASN A 234 7.98 -1.10 20.16
N ILE A 235 9.30 -1.16 19.86
CA ILE A 235 9.86 -2.06 18.84
C ILE A 235 9.63 -3.51 19.26
N ALA A 236 9.98 -3.89 20.49
CA ALA A 236 9.77 -5.23 21.03
C ALA A 236 8.29 -5.63 20.98
N TYR A 237 7.40 -4.76 21.47
CA TYR A 237 5.95 -4.95 21.41
C TYR A 237 5.44 -5.18 19.99
N THR A 238 5.87 -4.33 19.04
CA THR A 238 5.45 -4.43 17.65
C THR A 238 5.91 -5.73 16.99
N LEU A 239 7.11 -6.20 17.30
CA LEU A 239 7.65 -7.45 16.76
C LEU A 239 6.93 -8.67 17.31
N VAL A 240 6.60 -8.65 18.58
CA VAL A 240 6.04 -9.78 19.31
C VAL A 240 4.53 -9.92 19.06
N LEU A 241 3.76 -8.83 19.16
CA LEU A 241 2.29 -8.85 19.04
C LEU A 241 1.76 -8.30 17.72
N GLY A 242 2.58 -7.61 16.96
CA GLY A 242 2.19 -7.00 15.69
C GLY A 242 2.64 -7.78 14.45
N ARG A 243 3.14 -9.00 14.59
CA ARG A 243 3.63 -9.81 13.46
C ARG A 243 3.12 -11.24 13.54
N GLU A 244 2.86 -11.81 12.37
CA GLU A 244 2.51 -13.23 12.24
C GLU A 244 3.74 -14.11 12.48
N VAL A 245 3.52 -15.25 13.17
CA VAL A 245 4.55 -16.23 13.47
C VAL A 245 4.75 -17.17 12.30
N MET A 246 6.01 -17.34 11.88
CA MET A 246 6.41 -18.11 10.71
C MET A 246 7.45 -19.19 11.08
N PRO A 247 7.77 -20.17 10.16
CA PRO A 247 8.62 -21.32 10.49
C PRO A 247 10.06 -20.99 10.88
N HIS A 248 10.73 -20.06 10.18
CA HIS A 248 12.09 -19.67 10.52
C HIS A 248 12.07 -18.60 11.58
N ARG A 249 12.65 -18.86 12.75
CA ARG A 249 12.49 -18.07 13.97
C ARG A 249 13.82 -17.60 14.52
N LEU A 250 13.85 -16.39 15.05
CA LEU A 250 14.98 -15.77 15.73
C LEU A 250 14.46 -15.06 16.96
N VAL A 251 15.17 -15.22 18.05
CA VAL A 251 14.91 -14.54 19.31
C VAL A 251 16.19 -13.82 19.76
N LEU A 252 16.04 -12.58 20.18
CA LEU A 252 17.13 -11.78 20.76
C LEU A 252 16.64 -11.15 22.05
N VAL A 253 17.57 -10.92 22.97
CA VAL A 253 17.31 -10.21 24.23
C VAL A 253 18.33 -9.09 24.34
N ALA A 254 17.85 -7.87 24.50
CA ALA A 254 18.71 -6.71 24.65
C ALA A 254 18.07 -5.70 25.59
N GLN A 255 18.92 -4.96 26.30
CA GLN A 255 18.51 -3.88 27.19
C GLN A 255 18.65 -2.52 26.50
N HIS A 256 19.58 -2.42 25.55
CA HIS A 256 19.92 -1.18 24.88
C HIS A 256 19.93 -1.36 23.36
N LYS A 257 19.61 -0.27 22.65
CA LYS A 257 19.60 -0.19 21.17
C LYS A 257 20.94 -0.66 20.57
N LYS A 258 22.05 -0.24 21.15
CA LYS A 258 23.40 -0.62 20.70
C LYS A 258 23.64 -2.13 20.79
N GLU A 259 23.18 -2.75 21.87
CA GLU A 259 23.29 -4.18 22.09
C GLU A 259 22.46 -4.95 21.06
N LEU A 260 21.20 -4.56 20.83
CA LEU A 260 20.31 -5.16 19.83
C LEU A 260 20.92 -5.08 18.43
N LEU A 261 21.46 -3.92 18.05
CA LEU A 261 22.12 -3.74 16.75
C LEU A 261 23.34 -4.66 16.60
N ALA A 262 24.17 -4.78 17.64
CA ALA A 262 25.33 -5.67 17.61
C ALA A 262 24.93 -7.14 17.45
N GLN A 263 23.89 -7.60 18.17
CA GLN A 263 23.38 -8.96 18.06
C GLN A 263 22.80 -9.23 16.65
N LEU A 264 22.01 -8.31 16.10
CA LEU A 264 21.46 -8.44 14.73
C LEU A 264 22.57 -8.52 13.69
N GLN A 265 23.62 -7.70 13.79
CA GLN A 265 24.78 -7.73 12.90
C GLN A 265 25.55 -9.04 13.03
N HIS A 266 25.73 -9.55 14.24
CA HIS A 266 26.39 -10.82 14.51
C HIS A 266 25.66 -12.00 13.84
N VAL A 267 24.32 -12.09 14.01
CA VAL A 267 23.50 -13.13 13.36
C VAL A 267 23.63 -13.11 11.84
N LEU A 268 23.76 -11.93 11.23
CA LEU A 268 23.97 -11.81 9.79
C LEU A 268 25.33 -12.35 9.32
N GLN A 269 26.37 -12.27 10.18
CA GLN A 269 27.73 -12.71 9.86
C GLN A 269 27.96 -14.21 10.09
N VAL A 270 27.51 -14.75 11.22
CA VAL A 270 27.89 -16.07 11.70
C VAL A 270 26.90 -17.16 11.32
N GLN A 271 25.69 -16.83 10.95
CA GLN A 271 24.59 -17.77 10.65
C GLN A 271 24.24 -18.76 11.79
N GLU A 272 24.66 -18.48 13.00
CA GLU A 272 24.35 -19.32 14.16
C GLU A 272 22.93 -19.06 14.68
N GLU A 273 22.27 -20.17 15.06
CA GLU A 273 20.98 -20.12 15.76
C GLU A 273 21.25 -19.71 17.23
N VAL A 274 20.37 -18.85 17.77
CA VAL A 274 20.46 -18.42 19.17
C VAL A 274 20.22 -19.63 20.07
N THR A 275 21.15 -19.90 20.99
CA THR A 275 20.99 -20.96 21.96
C THR A 275 20.12 -20.50 23.12
N VAL A 276 19.13 -21.32 23.49
CA VAL A 276 18.16 -21.04 24.58
C VAL A 276 18.84 -20.81 25.93
N ASP A 277 20.05 -21.37 26.12
CA ASP A 277 20.82 -21.27 27.37
C ASP A 277 21.24 -19.83 27.73
N MET A 278 21.27 -18.92 26.76
CA MET A 278 21.61 -17.51 26.95
C MET A 278 20.38 -16.63 27.26
N ILE A 279 19.18 -17.19 27.25
CA ILE A 279 17.93 -16.44 27.48
C ILE A 279 17.68 -16.26 28.98
N PRO A 280 17.43 -15.04 29.47
CA PRO A 280 17.10 -14.78 30.87
C PRO A 280 15.87 -15.57 31.35
N LEU A 281 15.85 -15.98 32.62
CA LEU A 281 14.80 -16.80 33.22
C LEU A 281 13.37 -16.29 32.94
N PRO A 282 13.05 -14.98 32.98
CA PRO A 282 11.70 -14.51 32.75
C PRO A 282 11.15 -14.88 31.37
N PHE A 283 12.03 -15.03 30.37
CA PHE A 283 11.63 -15.30 28.98
C PHE A 283 11.80 -16.77 28.58
N LYS A 284 12.54 -17.55 29.36
CA LYS A 284 13.01 -18.87 28.96
C LYS A 284 11.89 -19.80 28.49
N SER A 285 10.85 -19.97 29.30
CA SER A 285 9.71 -20.82 28.97
C SER A 285 8.98 -20.38 27.71
N LEU A 286 8.74 -19.08 27.53
CA LEU A 286 8.08 -18.53 26.35
C LEU A 286 8.90 -18.74 25.06
N VAL A 287 10.23 -18.58 25.17
CA VAL A 287 11.17 -18.78 24.07
C VAL A 287 11.28 -20.26 23.70
N GLU A 288 11.35 -21.16 24.67
CA GLU A 288 11.35 -22.62 24.43
C GLU A 288 10.09 -23.05 23.67
N ASP A 289 8.91 -22.61 24.11
CA ASP A 289 7.66 -22.91 23.41
C ASP A 289 7.60 -22.30 22.02
N PHE A 290 8.08 -21.05 21.87
CA PHE A 290 8.15 -20.42 20.57
C PHE A 290 9.07 -21.17 19.60
N LEU A 291 10.29 -21.50 20.00
CA LEU A 291 11.24 -22.25 19.15
C LEU A 291 10.78 -23.69 18.88
N ALA A 292 10.02 -24.29 19.81
CA ALA A 292 9.36 -25.60 19.63
C ALA A 292 8.09 -25.55 18.75
N HIS A 293 7.79 -24.43 18.12
CA HIS A 293 6.61 -24.23 17.25
C HIS A 293 5.25 -24.36 17.96
N LYS A 294 5.20 -24.15 19.27
CA LYS A 294 3.95 -24.05 20.02
C LYS A 294 3.37 -22.65 19.98
N GLU A 295 2.09 -22.52 20.29
CA GLU A 295 1.47 -21.21 20.52
C GLU A 295 1.98 -20.61 21.84
N VAL A 296 2.25 -19.29 21.80
CA VAL A 296 2.73 -18.53 22.94
C VAL A 296 1.85 -17.30 23.14
N ASP A 297 1.31 -17.12 24.34
CA ASP A 297 0.63 -15.89 24.70
C ASP A 297 1.65 -14.81 25.15
N TRP A 298 2.07 -14.00 24.20
CA TRP A 298 3.02 -12.95 24.43
C TRP A 298 2.51 -11.75 25.24
N ARG A 299 1.17 -11.65 25.43
CA ARG A 299 0.57 -10.52 26.16
C ARG A 299 1.03 -10.46 27.61
N VAL A 300 1.46 -11.59 28.17
CA VAL A 300 2.01 -11.64 29.51
C VAL A 300 3.25 -10.77 29.74
N LEU A 301 3.96 -10.41 28.66
CA LEU A 301 5.13 -9.54 28.71
C LEU A 301 4.77 -8.03 28.70
N PHE A 302 3.52 -7.71 28.39
CA PHE A 302 3.07 -6.33 28.15
C PHE A 302 1.83 -6.02 28.99
N VAL A 303 1.97 -6.08 30.31
CA VAL A 303 0.86 -5.88 31.27
C VAL A 303 0.60 -4.40 31.55
N ALA A 304 1.63 -3.57 31.50
CA ALA A 304 1.48 -2.13 31.67
C ALA A 304 1.05 -1.48 30.34
N ASN A 305 0.10 -0.53 30.40
CA ASN A 305 -0.40 0.18 29.21
C ASN A 305 0.53 1.33 28.78
N ASP A 306 1.84 1.10 28.76
CA ASP A 306 2.88 2.07 28.48
C ASP A 306 3.65 1.78 27.17
N TYR A 307 3.03 1.09 26.24
CA TYR A 307 3.60 0.68 24.95
C TYR A 307 2.64 0.98 23.81
N GLN A 308 3.19 1.08 22.60
CA GLN A 308 2.46 1.34 21.36
C GLN A 308 3.10 0.62 20.20
N ARG A 309 2.29 0.24 19.20
CA ARG A 309 2.80 -0.25 17.93
C ARG A 309 3.52 0.86 17.18
N LEU A 310 4.58 0.50 16.48
CA LEU A 310 5.34 1.38 15.61
C LEU A 310 5.24 0.96 14.14
N SER A 311 5.38 1.91 13.25
CA SER A 311 5.48 1.70 11.81
C SER A 311 6.84 1.10 11.42
N LEU A 312 7.07 -0.16 11.79
CA LEU A 312 8.25 -0.90 11.33
C LEU A 312 8.04 -1.42 9.91
N THR A 313 9.14 -1.58 9.18
CA THR A 313 9.11 -2.16 7.83
C THR A 313 8.25 -3.43 7.78
N PRO A 314 7.29 -3.54 6.82
CA PRO A 314 6.45 -4.72 6.66
C PRO A 314 7.27 -5.97 6.35
N TYR A 315 6.57 -7.11 6.21
CA TYR A 315 7.20 -8.36 5.83
C TYR A 315 7.94 -8.23 4.50
N VAL A 316 9.21 -8.62 4.48
CA VAL A 316 10.04 -8.64 3.27
C VAL A 316 9.87 -10.01 2.61
N PHE A 317 9.23 -10.02 1.46
CA PHE A 317 8.98 -11.23 0.69
C PHE A 317 10.25 -11.67 -0.07
N ASP A 318 10.39 -12.98 -0.29
CA ASP A 318 11.30 -13.50 -1.32
C ASP A 318 10.63 -13.27 -2.67
N GLU A 319 11.09 -12.25 -3.39
CA GLU A 319 10.49 -11.86 -4.66
C GLU A 319 11.07 -12.71 -5.79
N GLU A 320 10.21 -13.42 -6.50
CA GLU A 320 10.52 -14.07 -7.77
C GLU A 320 9.78 -13.32 -8.90
N PRO A 321 10.47 -12.94 -9.99
CA PRO A 321 9.84 -12.25 -11.09
C PRO A 321 9.00 -13.22 -11.94
N PHE A 322 7.69 -13.07 -11.92
CA PHE A 322 6.74 -13.79 -12.80
C PHE A 322 6.31 -12.87 -13.94
N TRP A 323 7.26 -12.41 -14.75
CA TRP A 323 6.95 -11.54 -15.88
C TRP A 323 6.88 -12.33 -17.19
N PHE A 324 6.07 -11.85 -18.14
CA PHE A 324 6.10 -12.39 -19.49
C PHE A 324 7.46 -12.11 -20.12
N THR A 325 8.16 -13.16 -20.53
CA THR A 325 9.38 -12.99 -21.33
C THR A 325 9.00 -12.37 -22.67
N SER A 326 9.62 -11.24 -23.03
CA SER A 326 9.40 -10.63 -24.33
C SER A 326 9.83 -11.60 -25.45
N LEU A 327 9.08 -11.64 -26.55
CA LEU A 327 9.43 -12.44 -27.73
C LEU A 327 10.85 -12.16 -28.26
N ALA A 328 11.40 -10.97 -27.98
CA ALA A 328 12.79 -10.60 -28.33
C ALA A 328 13.85 -11.31 -27.49
N ALA A 329 13.56 -11.68 -26.24
CA ALA A 329 14.47 -12.46 -25.40
C ALA A 329 14.50 -13.96 -25.74
N GLN A 330 13.59 -14.42 -26.59
CA GLN A 330 13.52 -15.82 -27.03
C GLN A 330 14.52 -16.18 -28.14
N GLN A 331 15.27 -15.22 -28.69
CA GLN A 331 16.32 -15.50 -29.69
C GLN A 331 17.63 -16.01 -29.12
N GLU A 332 17.87 -15.89 -27.80
CA GLU A 332 19.06 -16.45 -27.13
C GLU A 332 18.69 -17.57 -26.14
N GLY A 333 18.37 -18.74 -26.67
CA GLY A 333 18.13 -19.96 -25.88
C GLY A 333 16.66 -20.22 -25.65
N ASP A 334 16.03 -20.73 -26.67
CA ASP A 334 14.66 -21.27 -26.74
C ASP A 334 14.37 -22.27 -25.58
N LYS A 335 14.04 -21.75 -24.40
CA LYS A 335 13.47 -22.47 -23.24
C LYS A 335 11.95 -22.48 -23.30
N SER A 336 11.36 -22.55 -24.49
CA SER A 336 9.93 -22.72 -24.64
C SER A 336 9.49 -23.94 -23.81
N LEU A 337 8.49 -23.77 -22.94
CA LEU A 337 7.86 -24.89 -22.23
C LEU A 337 7.38 -25.98 -23.20
N LEU A 338 7.11 -25.60 -24.44
CA LEU A 338 6.78 -26.54 -25.53
C LEU A 338 7.91 -27.48 -25.91
N LYS A 339 9.19 -27.11 -25.67
CA LYS A 339 10.33 -28.04 -25.87
C LYS A 339 10.39 -29.20 -24.86
N MET A 340 9.66 -29.07 -23.75
CA MET A 340 9.51 -30.14 -22.77
C MET A 340 8.41 -31.14 -23.15
N LEU A 341 7.72 -30.91 -24.29
CA LEU A 341 6.68 -31.80 -24.80
C LEU A 341 7.24 -32.75 -25.84
N ASP A 342 6.82 -33.99 -25.76
CA ASP A 342 7.10 -34.98 -26.81
C ASP A 342 6.14 -34.73 -27.98
N ILE A 343 6.59 -34.00 -28.98
CA ILE A 343 5.79 -33.64 -30.17
C ILE A 343 6.22 -34.48 -31.35
N SER A 344 5.30 -35.24 -31.92
CA SER A 344 5.50 -35.99 -33.16
C SER A 344 4.55 -35.53 -34.24
N ARG A 345 5.10 -35.24 -35.42
CA ARG A 345 4.29 -34.81 -36.58
C ARG A 345 3.84 -36.07 -37.29
N ILE A 346 2.51 -36.23 -37.48
CA ILE A 346 1.91 -37.34 -38.20
C ILE A 346 1.77 -36.94 -39.67
N ASN A 347 1.28 -35.72 -39.96
CA ASN A 347 1.16 -35.17 -41.31
C ASN A 347 1.17 -33.63 -41.26
N PRO A 348 1.09 -32.88 -42.37
CA PRO A 348 1.13 -31.40 -42.33
C PRO A 348 0.05 -30.73 -41.47
N TYR A 349 -1.05 -31.41 -41.21
CA TYR A 349 -2.21 -30.87 -40.50
C TYR A 349 -2.44 -31.55 -39.13
N GLU A 350 -1.58 -32.50 -38.74
CA GLU A 350 -1.78 -33.31 -37.54
C GLU A 350 -0.48 -33.52 -36.78
N ILE A 351 -0.50 -33.16 -35.53
CA ILE A 351 0.58 -33.45 -34.57
C ILE A 351 0.04 -34.25 -33.38
N GLN A 352 0.84 -35.17 -32.89
CA GLN A 352 0.60 -35.84 -31.63
C GLN A 352 1.51 -35.24 -30.56
N ILE A 353 0.89 -34.83 -29.44
CA ILE A 353 1.59 -34.23 -28.32
C ILE A 353 1.38 -35.13 -27.11
N LYS A 354 2.50 -35.55 -26.46
CA LYS A 354 2.44 -36.26 -25.19
C LYS A 354 2.89 -35.31 -24.08
N ILE A 355 2.00 -35.08 -23.12
CA ILE A 355 2.28 -34.25 -21.95
C ILE A 355 2.38 -35.15 -20.74
N ARG A 356 3.53 -35.14 -20.05
CA ARG A 356 3.71 -35.92 -18.83
C ARG A 356 2.89 -35.34 -17.70
N ALA A 357 2.41 -36.18 -16.78
CA ALA A 357 1.57 -35.75 -15.66
C ALA A 357 2.25 -34.73 -14.73
N GLU A 358 3.58 -34.74 -14.67
CA GLU A 358 4.41 -33.85 -13.87
C GLU A 358 4.72 -32.53 -14.59
N HIS A 359 4.30 -32.40 -15.86
CA HIS A 359 4.51 -31.15 -16.61
C HIS A 359 3.80 -30.00 -15.92
N PRO A 360 4.43 -28.82 -15.75
CA PRO A 360 3.83 -27.67 -15.03
C PRO A 360 2.42 -27.32 -15.49
N PHE A 361 2.13 -27.43 -16.81
CA PHE A 361 0.79 -27.17 -17.35
C PHE A 361 -0.32 -28.07 -16.77
N LEU A 362 0.01 -29.27 -16.31
CA LEU A 362 -0.94 -30.20 -15.72
C LEU A 362 -0.78 -30.31 -14.21
N ALA A 363 0.45 -30.24 -13.69
CA ALA A 363 0.71 -30.41 -12.27
C ALA A 363 0.11 -29.27 -11.44
N GLU A 364 0.19 -28.04 -11.94
CA GLU A 364 -0.23 -26.82 -11.23
C GLU A 364 -1.66 -26.38 -11.57
N HIS A 365 -2.26 -26.94 -12.64
CA HIS A 365 -3.63 -26.57 -13.03
C HIS A 365 -4.61 -27.70 -12.74
N GLN A 366 -5.27 -27.60 -11.57
CA GLN A 366 -6.27 -28.56 -11.11
C GLN A 366 -7.65 -27.92 -11.02
N VAL A 367 -8.64 -28.58 -11.61
CA VAL A 367 -10.05 -28.20 -11.55
C VAL A 367 -10.83 -29.39 -10.97
N PHE A 368 -11.53 -29.20 -9.87
CA PHE A 368 -12.23 -30.26 -9.12
C PHE A 368 -11.35 -31.50 -8.87
N GLN A 369 -10.09 -31.27 -8.42
CA GLN A 369 -9.09 -32.32 -8.13
C GLN A 369 -8.63 -33.13 -9.35
N GLN A 370 -8.99 -32.73 -10.55
CA GLN A 370 -8.51 -33.31 -11.80
C GLN A 370 -7.49 -32.38 -12.45
N ARG A 371 -6.42 -32.95 -13.00
CA ARG A 371 -5.42 -32.20 -13.78
C ARG A 371 -6.02 -31.89 -15.14
N VAL A 372 -6.17 -30.62 -15.45
CA VAL A 372 -6.80 -30.14 -16.69
C VAL A 372 -5.80 -29.27 -17.44
N LEU A 373 -5.66 -29.51 -18.76
CA LEU A 373 -4.80 -28.66 -19.58
C LEU A 373 -5.43 -27.26 -19.68
N PRO A 374 -4.68 -26.18 -19.30
CA PRO A 374 -5.19 -24.82 -19.39
C PRO A 374 -5.65 -24.45 -20.80
N GLY A 375 -6.79 -23.77 -20.92
CA GLY A 375 -7.34 -23.38 -22.22
C GLY A 375 -6.36 -22.61 -23.11
N VAL A 376 -5.57 -21.70 -22.50
CA VAL A 376 -4.55 -20.90 -23.21
C VAL A 376 -3.45 -21.75 -23.85
N VAL A 377 -3.13 -22.91 -23.29
CA VAL A 377 -2.11 -23.83 -23.85
C VAL A 377 -2.55 -24.40 -25.21
N HIS A 378 -3.83 -24.61 -25.40
CA HIS A 378 -4.35 -25.06 -26.69
C HIS A 378 -4.10 -24.03 -27.81
N ILE A 379 -4.21 -22.74 -27.49
CA ILE A 379 -3.92 -21.65 -28.44
C ILE A 379 -2.43 -21.67 -28.82
N GLU A 380 -1.55 -21.80 -27.83
CA GLU A 380 -0.11 -21.84 -28.07
C GLU A 380 0.29 -23.09 -28.89
N LEU A 381 -0.31 -24.24 -28.61
CA LEU A 381 -0.08 -25.47 -29.37
C LEU A 381 -0.58 -25.32 -30.83
N ALA A 382 -1.73 -24.68 -31.06
CA ALA A 382 -2.24 -24.42 -32.40
C ALA A 382 -1.30 -23.45 -33.15
N LEU A 383 -0.86 -22.37 -32.51
CA LEU A 383 0.10 -21.43 -33.09
C LEU A 383 1.45 -22.10 -33.39
N TYR A 384 1.91 -23.01 -32.52
CA TYR A 384 3.12 -23.79 -32.74
C TYR A 384 3.01 -24.69 -33.99
N LEU A 385 1.88 -25.40 -34.18
CA LEU A 385 1.61 -26.20 -35.38
C LEU A 385 1.62 -25.35 -36.67
N LEU A 386 0.99 -24.18 -36.62
CA LEU A 386 0.96 -23.26 -37.76
C LEU A 386 2.37 -22.71 -38.09
N ARG A 387 3.19 -22.43 -37.08
CA ARG A 387 4.61 -22.04 -37.26
C ARG A 387 5.42 -23.15 -37.95
N LEU A 388 5.25 -24.40 -37.52
CA LEU A 388 5.95 -25.54 -38.12
C LEU A 388 5.63 -25.71 -39.61
N ASN A 389 4.49 -25.22 -40.07
CA ASN A 389 4.07 -25.29 -41.46
C ASN A 389 4.43 -24.03 -42.28
N ASN A 390 5.13 -23.05 -41.68
CA ASN A 390 5.45 -21.76 -42.28
C ASN A 390 4.18 -21.02 -42.84
N THR A 391 3.06 -21.19 -42.16
CA THR A 391 1.75 -20.65 -42.60
C THR A 391 1.39 -19.35 -41.83
N LEU A 392 2.28 -18.85 -40.96
CA LEU A 392 2.00 -17.68 -40.17
C LEU A 392 2.95 -16.53 -40.48
N GLU A 393 2.35 -15.37 -40.79
CA GLU A 393 2.98 -14.07 -40.73
C GLU A 393 2.53 -13.34 -39.46
N PHE A 394 3.42 -12.67 -38.75
CA PHE A 394 3.11 -11.93 -37.53
C PHE A 394 2.81 -10.44 -37.84
N PRO A 395 1.89 -9.81 -37.11
CA PRO A 395 1.10 -10.30 -35.97
C PRO A 395 -0.07 -11.21 -36.36
N VAL A 396 -0.39 -12.18 -35.49
CA VAL A 396 -1.51 -13.12 -35.66
C VAL A 396 -2.66 -12.72 -34.77
N VAL A 397 -3.87 -12.67 -35.36
CA VAL A 397 -5.12 -12.48 -34.63
C VAL A 397 -5.84 -13.81 -34.57
N VAL A 398 -6.23 -14.25 -33.39
CA VAL A 398 -7.03 -15.47 -33.20
C VAL A 398 -8.45 -15.03 -32.86
N GLU A 399 -9.38 -15.30 -33.75
CA GLU A 399 -10.79 -14.96 -33.58
C GLU A 399 -11.63 -16.22 -33.39
N HIS A 400 -12.71 -16.12 -32.60
CA HIS A 400 -13.71 -17.17 -32.42
C HIS A 400 -13.14 -18.51 -31.94
N PHE A 401 -12.30 -18.48 -30.91
CA PHE A 401 -11.74 -19.69 -30.31
C PHE A 401 -12.70 -20.26 -29.24
N TYR A 402 -13.08 -21.57 -29.43
CA TYR A 402 -14.02 -22.24 -28.52
C TYR A 402 -13.42 -23.52 -27.92
N TRP A 403 -13.54 -23.69 -26.62
CA TRP A 403 -13.20 -24.92 -25.91
C TRP A 403 -14.45 -25.79 -25.81
N LEU A 404 -14.48 -26.88 -26.54
CA LEU A 404 -15.64 -27.77 -26.58
C LEU A 404 -15.65 -28.76 -25.40
N ARG A 405 -14.46 -29.20 -24.93
CA ARG A 405 -14.28 -30.10 -23.80
C ARG A 405 -12.94 -29.84 -23.13
N PRO A 406 -12.85 -30.01 -21.79
CA PRO A 406 -11.56 -30.01 -21.11
C PRO A 406 -10.72 -31.23 -21.54
N VAL A 407 -9.39 -31.06 -21.63
CA VAL A 407 -8.44 -32.15 -21.76
C VAL A 407 -7.93 -32.48 -20.35
N ILE A 408 -8.20 -33.72 -19.90
CA ILE A 408 -7.93 -34.21 -18.56
C ILE A 408 -6.80 -35.24 -18.63
#